data_0c02060224cff89d3f13f2df99cc772c
#
_entry.id   0c02060224cff89d3f13f2df99cc772c
#
_cell.length_a   1.000
_cell.length_b   1.000
_cell.length_c   1.000
_cell.angle_alpha   90.00
_cell.angle_beta   90.00
_cell.angle_gamma   90.00
#
_symmetry.space_group_name_H-M   'P 1'
#
loop_
_entity.id
_entity.type
_entity.pdbx_description
1 polymer ?
#
loop_
_entity_poly.entity_id
_entity_poly.type
_entity_poly.pdbx_seq_one_letter_code
_entity_poly.pdbx_strand_id
1 'polypeptide(L)'
;MLRSFICLAAGSAALLAAAPAAVLAQEGPPPAVVRTAEIVQRDMARTVMTPASVMARNDARIAAEAFGRVTFVAEPGDMIETGGLIAQLDDRQARIQLDEARARLARATSNANYQNAEADRYEGLAANGTVPANRLREVELARDLADQDLREARAAVMRAELELERTQIVAPFPGRVAERLIQAGEISAPGREIVRLVDIEHKEAVAQVPVAIAPFLEVGQEVTLSLANGTSQRAPIRAIIPVGDAVSRTFEVRIDLTGSDWIVGSAARAAFPAETPRLQAAAPYDAVVLRSSGSHVFVVDADDIARQVAVVAGVREGGYVAIDGDVEAGQRVVVSGAETLSDGRPVQELGEDA
;
A
#
# COMPACT_ATOMS: atom_id res chain seq x y z
N MET A 1 9.65 111.52 21.81
CA MET A 1 8.72 111.94 22.92
C MET A 1 8.65 110.71 23.85
N LEU A 2 9.35 110.71 24.93
CA LEU A 2 9.09 111.15 26.30
C LEU A 2 8.27 110.04 27.07
N ARG A 3 8.85 109.49 27.98
CA ARG A 3 9.03 109.46 29.46
C ARG A 3 8.89 108.04 29.97
N SER A 4 9.87 107.44 30.51
CA SER A 4 10.31 107.45 31.95
C SER A 4 9.14 107.22 32.93
N PHE A 5 9.23 106.18 33.74
CA PHE A 5 9.26 106.24 35.18
C PHE A 5 9.61 104.87 35.85
N ILE A 6 10.48 104.99 36.75
CA ILE A 6 11.11 104.23 37.79
C ILE A 6 10.09 103.84 38.91
N CYS A 7 10.27 102.70 39.52
CA CYS A 7 10.34 102.41 40.97
C CYS A 7 10.12 100.91 41.23
N LEU A 8 11.02 100.26 41.86
CA LEU A 8 11.59 100.09 43.18
C LEU A 8 11.07 98.86 43.93
N ALA A 9 11.95 97.96 44.13
CA ALA A 9 12.17 97.01 45.24
C ALA A 9 11.03 96.27 45.97
N ALA A 10 11.17 94.95 46.09
CA ALA A 10 11.24 94.26 47.38
C ALA A 10 11.67 92.80 47.15
N GLY A 11 12.69 92.36 47.86
CA GLY A 11 13.21 91.00 47.81
C GLY A 11 12.34 90.02 48.63
N SER A 12 12.34 88.79 48.16
CA SER A 12 11.99 87.63 48.97
C SER A 12 12.76 86.42 48.49
N ALA A 13 13.62 85.91 49.30
CA ALA A 13 14.41 84.71 49.15
C ALA A 13 13.44 83.48 49.17
N ALA A 14 13.37 82.74 48.10
CA ALA A 14 12.68 81.44 48.07
C ALA A 14 13.74 80.34 47.91
N LEU A 15 13.83 79.48 48.94
CA LEU A 15 14.59 78.22 48.93
C LEU A 15 14.18 77.33 47.76
N LEU A 16 15.09 77.01 46.86
CA LEU A 16 14.93 75.93 45.88
C LEU A 16 15.13 74.59 46.61
N ALA A 17 14.02 73.87 46.89
CA ALA A 17 14.03 72.48 47.25
C ALA A 17 14.24 71.65 45.95
N ALA A 18 15.46 71.04 45.86
CA ALA A 18 15.77 70.08 44.81
C ALA A 18 14.93 68.77 45.06
N ALA A 19 13.89 68.55 44.31
CA ALA A 19 13.19 67.26 44.27
C ALA A 19 14.05 66.26 43.43
N PRO A 20 14.33 65.05 43.95
CA PRO A 20 14.99 64.06 43.16
C PRO A 20 14.06 63.65 41.97
N ALA A 21 14.51 63.73 40.75
CA ALA A 21 13.86 63.20 39.57
C ALA A 21 13.82 61.67 39.72
N ALA A 22 12.63 61.13 40.02
CA ALA A 22 12.36 59.72 39.94
C ALA A 22 12.51 59.33 38.44
N VAL A 23 13.54 58.60 38.14
CA VAL A 23 13.72 57.91 36.85
C VAL A 23 12.58 56.88 36.78
N LEU A 24 11.51 57.18 36.06
CA LEU A 24 10.52 56.21 35.66
C LEU A 24 11.27 55.19 34.78
N ALA A 25 11.58 54.02 35.35
CA ALA A 25 11.95 52.88 34.60
C ALA A 25 10.79 52.63 33.61
N GLN A 26 11.00 52.86 32.32
CA GLN A 26 10.07 52.42 31.29
C GLN A 26 9.99 50.89 31.39
N GLU A 27 8.95 50.36 32.02
CA GLU A 27 8.60 48.97 31.90
C GLU A 27 8.45 48.67 30.40
N GLY A 28 9.32 47.79 29.89
CA GLY A 28 9.24 47.33 28.51
C GLY A 28 7.86 46.75 28.22
N PRO A 29 7.44 46.64 26.97
CA PRO A 29 6.15 46.04 26.62
C PRO A 29 6.04 44.65 27.27
N PRO A 30 4.84 44.28 27.75
CA PRO A 30 4.64 42.99 28.43
C PRO A 30 5.11 41.84 27.54
N PRO A 31 5.65 40.75 28.13
CA PRO A 31 6.12 39.61 27.36
C PRO A 31 5.01 39.04 26.48
N ALA A 32 5.35 38.69 25.25
CA ALA A 32 4.37 38.10 24.32
C ALA A 32 4.18 36.62 24.67
N VAL A 33 2.93 36.22 24.77
CA VAL A 33 2.60 34.81 25.01
C VAL A 33 2.73 34.02 23.71
N VAL A 34 3.57 32.97 23.72
CA VAL A 34 3.91 32.19 22.53
C VAL A 34 3.90 30.70 22.83
N ARG A 35 3.72 29.87 21.79
CA ARG A 35 4.07 28.44 21.83
C ARG A 35 5.34 28.24 21.05
N THR A 36 6.22 27.37 21.56
CA THR A 36 7.49 27.02 20.93
C THR A 36 7.51 25.56 20.50
N ALA A 37 8.40 25.24 19.61
CA ALA A 37 8.77 23.88 19.23
C ALA A 37 10.27 23.84 18.94
N GLU A 38 10.85 22.64 18.90
CA GLU A 38 12.29 22.51 18.63
C GLU A 38 12.57 22.39 17.14
N ILE A 39 13.69 23.01 16.71
CA ILE A 39 14.29 22.71 15.41
C ILE A 39 14.92 21.32 15.49
N VAL A 40 14.56 20.46 14.56
CA VAL A 40 15.07 19.08 14.49
C VAL A 40 15.91 18.88 13.23
N GLN A 41 16.85 17.95 13.27
CA GLN A 41 17.50 17.50 12.05
C GLN A 41 16.71 16.35 11.45
N ARG A 42 16.34 16.46 10.16
CA ARG A 42 15.61 15.45 9.43
C ARG A 42 16.19 15.27 8.03
N ASP A 43 16.11 14.04 7.55
CA ASP A 43 16.34 13.76 6.14
C ASP A 43 15.15 14.28 5.34
N MET A 44 15.37 15.26 4.50
CA MET A 44 14.34 15.90 3.67
C MET A 44 14.76 15.91 2.21
N ALA A 45 13.80 15.62 1.34
CA ALA A 45 13.98 15.64 -0.10
C ALA A 45 12.80 16.34 -0.76
N ARG A 46 13.05 17.00 -1.88
CA ARG A 46 11.96 17.49 -2.73
C ARG A 46 11.14 16.31 -3.22
N THR A 47 9.83 16.39 -3.04
CA THR A 47 8.89 15.34 -3.48
C THR A 47 8.13 15.74 -4.73
N VAL A 48 7.85 14.75 -5.58
CA VAL A 48 6.94 14.87 -6.72
C VAL A 48 5.67 14.10 -6.40
N MET A 49 4.54 14.79 -6.43
CA MET A 49 3.22 14.17 -6.25
C MET A 49 2.74 13.58 -7.58
N THR A 50 2.48 12.29 -7.58
CA THR A 50 2.06 11.55 -8.77
C THR A 50 0.69 10.91 -8.54
N PRO A 51 -0.23 10.95 -9.52
CA PRO A 51 -1.46 10.19 -9.44
C PRO A 51 -1.19 8.70 -9.29
N ALA A 52 -1.96 8.05 -8.45
CA ALA A 52 -1.92 6.60 -8.24
C ALA A 52 -3.35 6.05 -8.17
N SER A 53 -3.50 4.78 -8.52
CA SER A 53 -4.78 4.05 -8.40
C SER A 53 -4.60 2.85 -7.49
N VAL A 54 -5.53 2.67 -6.56
CA VAL A 54 -5.56 1.48 -5.71
C VAL A 54 -6.10 0.31 -6.52
N MET A 55 -5.32 -0.75 -6.63
CA MET A 55 -5.67 -1.96 -7.38
C MET A 55 -5.53 -3.19 -6.49
N ALA A 56 -6.31 -4.22 -6.79
CA ALA A 56 -6.06 -5.55 -6.24
C ALA A 56 -4.89 -6.21 -6.96
N ARG A 57 -4.09 -7.01 -6.27
CA ARG A 57 -3.04 -7.82 -6.94
C ARG A 57 -3.64 -8.87 -7.85
N ASN A 58 -4.73 -9.48 -7.40
CA ASN A 58 -5.48 -10.48 -8.13
C ASN A 58 -6.89 -9.94 -8.39
N ASP A 59 -7.25 -9.77 -9.64
CA ASP A 59 -8.57 -9.38 -10.12
C ASP A 59 -8.82 -10.20 -11.38
N ALA A 60 -9.64 -11.23 -11.27
CA ALA A 60 -9.85 -12.18 -12.33
C ALA A 60 -11.33 -12.47 -12.57
N ARG A 61 -11.68 -12.66 -13.84
CA ARG A 61 -12.96 -13.22 -14.25
C ARG A 61 -12.82 -14.72 -14.32
N ILE A 62 -13.46 -15.38 -13.38
CA ILE A 62 -13.43 -16.84 -13.28
C ILE A 62 -14.44 -17.39 -14.27
N ALA A 63 -13.98 -18.27 -15.16
CA ALA A 63 -14.79 -18.88 -16.22
C ALA A 63 -15.06 -20.35 -15.95
N ALA A 64 -16.14 -20.88 -16.51
CA ALA A 64 -16.43 -22.31 -16.51
C ALA A 64 -15.47 -23.07 -17.42
N GLU A 65 -15.09 -24.29 -17.02
CA GLU A 65 -14.28 -25.21 -17.81
C GLU A 65 -15.11 -26.33 -18.45
N ALA A 66 -16.35 -26.54 -17.99
CA ALA A 66 -17.24 -27.56 -18.50
C ALA A 66 -18.55 -26.96 -18.99
N PHE A 67 -19.27 -27.77 -19.80
CA PHE A 67 -20.62 -27.47 -20.21
C PHE A 67 -21.62 -28.02 -19.17
N GLY A 68 -22.61 -27.23 -18.80
CA GLY A 68 -23.65 -27.66 -17.88
C GLY A 68 -24.59 -26.56 -17.44
N ARG A 69 -25.66 -26.92 -16.77
CA ARG A 69 -26.57 -25.97 -16.12
C ARG A 69 -25.97 -25.57 -14.78
N VAL A 70 -25.93 -24.29 -14.49
CA VAL A 70 -25.49 -23.74 -13.18
C VAL A 70 -26.58 -24.11 -12.15
N THR A 71 -26.19 -24.82 -11.11
CA THR A 71 -27.05 -25.19 -9.97
C THR A 71 -26.84 -24.27 -8.77
N PHE A 72 -25.63 -23.76 -8.62
CA PHE A 72 -25.22 -22.80 -7.57
C PHE A 72 -24.23 -21.81 -8.14
N VAL A 73 -24.29 -20.58 -7.67
CA VAL A 73 -23.28 -19.54 -7.91
C VAL A 73 -23.24 -18.59 -6.71
N ALA A 74 -22.04 -18.21 -6.27
CA ALA A 74 -21.82 -17.30 -5.17
C ALA A 74 -22.37 -15.89 -5.48
N GLU A 75 -22.83 -15.21 -4.43
CA GLU A 75 -23.45 -13.90 -4.55
C GLU A 75 -22.39 -12.79 -4.51
N PRO A 76 -22.64 -11.63 -5.16
CA PRO A 76 -21.80 -10.45 -4.99
C PRO A 76 -21.70 -10.05 -3.52
N GLY A 77 -20.46 -9.86 -3.05
CA GLY A 77 -20.18 -9.57 -1.65
C GLY A 77 -19.65 -10.76 -0.83
N ASP A 78 -19.86 -11.99 -1.31
CA ASP A 78 -19.34 -13.18 -0.62
C ASP A 78 -17.82 -13.18 -0.59
N MET A 79 -17.24 -13.56 0.55
CA MET A 79 -15.82 -13.81 0.72
C MET A 79 -15.55 -15.30 0.50
N ILE A 80 -14.62 -15.62 -0.39
CA ILE A 80 -14.29 -17.00 -0.76
C ILE A 80 -12.80 -17.21 -0.54
N GLU A 81 -12.47 -18.27 0.20
CA GLU A 81 -11.09 -18.72 0.40
C GLU A 81 -10.57 -19.48 -0.83
N THR A 82 -9.25 -19.61 -0.94
CA THR A 82 -8.62 -20.44 -1.99
C THR A 82 -9.18 -21.86 -1.98
N GLY A 83 -9.60 -22.36 -3.14
CA GLY A 83 -10.27 -23.66 -3.29
C GLY A 83 -11.74 -23.69 -2.88
N GLY A 84 -12.28 -22.58 -2.36
CA GLY A 84 -13.69 -22.44 -2.03
C GLY A 84 -14.58 -22.44 -3.28
N LEU A 85 -15.80 -22.95 -3.14
CA LEU A 85 -16.73 -23.11 -4.25
C LEU A 85 -17.30 -21.75 -4.69
N ILE A 86 -17.08 -21.40 -5.95
CA ILE A 86 -17.65 -20.21 -6.60
C ILE A 86 -18.98 -20.56 -7.29
N ALA A 87 -18.97 -21.64 -8.04
CA ALA A 87 -20.18 -22.12 -8.72
C ALA A 87 -20.14 -23.63 -8.91
N GLN A 88 -21.34 -24.22 -9.02
CA GLN A 88 -21.53 -25.64 -9.29
C GLN A 88 -22.37 -25.81 -10.54
N LEU A 89 -21.90 -26.63 -11.47
CA LEU A 89 -22.69 -27.12 -12.61
C LEU A 89 -23.41 -28.42 -12.22
N ASP A 90 -24.44 -28.79 -12.99
CA ASP A 90 -25.10 -30.08 -12.85
C ASP A 90 -24.11 -31.22 -13.16
N ASP A 91 -23.72 -31.96 -12.14
CA ASP A 91 -22.67 -32.97 -12.20
C ASP A 91 -23.20 -34.40 -12.42
N ARG A 92 -24.51 -34.57 -12.54
CA ARG A 92 -25.14 -35.91 -12.65
C ARG A 92 -24.58 -36.74 -13.81
N GLN A 93 -24.38 -36.12 -14.97
CA GLN A 93 -23.79 -36.78 -16.14
C GLN A 93 -22.34 -37.19 -15.92
N ALA A 94 -21.52 -36.28 -15.31
CA ALA A 94 -20.13 -36.56 -15.02
C ALA A 94 -19.99 -37.70 -13.97
N ARG A 95 -20.86 -37.74 -12.95
CA ARG A 95 -20.89 -38.84 -11.96
C ARG A 95 -21.21 -40.17 -12.62
N ILE A 96 -22.23 -40.24 -13.52
CA ILE A 96 -22.56 -41.47 -14.25
C ILE A 96 -21.35 -41.92 -15.07
N GLN A 97 -20.67 -41.02 -15.79
CA GLN A 97 -19.49 -41.36 -16.58
C GLN A 97 -18.33 -41.89 -15.72
N LEU A 98 -18.13 -41.31 -14.56
CA LEU A 98 -17.12 -41.77 -13.59
C LEU A 98 -17.45 -43.19 -13.07
N ASP A 99 -18.70 -43.45 -12.72
CA ASP A 99 -19.14 -44.75 -12.24
C ASP A 99 -18.99 -45.83 -13.32
N GLU A 100 -19.34 -45.53 -14.60
CA GLU A 100 -19.07 -46.40 -15.73
C GLU A 100 -17.59 -46.69 -15.95
N ALA A 101 -16.73 -45.66 -15.85
CA ALA A 101 -15.29 -45.82 -15.98
C ALA A 101 -14.70 -46.68 -14.85
N ARG A 102 -15.18 -46.50 -13.61
CA ARG A 102 -14.80 -47.32 -12.45
C ARG A 102 -15.22 -48.80 -12.62
N ALA A 103 -16.43 -49.06 -13.15
CA ALA A 103 -16.88 -50.40 -13.43
C ALA A 103 -16.01 -51.08 -14.49
N ARG A 104 -15.61 -50.34 -15.55
CA ARG A 104 -14.68 -50.86 -16.58
C ARG A 104 -13.31 -51.17 -16.00
N LEU A 105 -12.79 -50.28 -15.13
CA LEU A 105 -11.50 -50.48 -14.40
C LEU A 105 -11.57 -51.73 -13.53
N ALA A 106 -12.65 -51.94 -12.78
CA ALA A 106 -12.80 -53.14 -11.94
C ALA A 106 -12.77 -54.44 -12.75
N ARG A 107 -13.44 -54.43 -13.93
CA ARG A 107 -13.40 -55.57 -14.85
C ARG A 107 -12.01 -55.80 -15.43
N ALA A 108 -11.33 -54.75 -15.91
CA ALA A 108 -9.96 -54.84 -16.44
C ALA A 108 -8.98 -55.33 -15.39
N THR A 109 -9.10 -54.82 -14.14
CA THR A 109 -8.29 -55.27 -12.99
C THR A 109 -8.46 -56.77 -12.73
N SER A 110 -9.70 -57.24 -12.72
CA SER A 110 -9.97 -58.67 -12.49
C SER A 110 -9.39 -59.54 -13.61
N ASN A 111 -9.49 -59.07 -14.90
CA ASN A 111 -8.92 -59.78 -16.04
C ASN A 111 -7.38 -59.80 -15.96
N ALA A 112 -6.74 -58.67 -15.68
CA ALA A 112 -5.28 -58.57 -15.57
C ALA A 112 -4.77 -59.47 -14.44
N ASN A 113 -5.43 -59.47 -13.26
CA ASN A 113 -5.09 -60.38 -12.16
C ASN A 113 -5.18 -61.85 -12.55
N TYR A 114 -6.24 -62.26 -13.31
CA TYR A 114 -6.38 -63.62 -13.80
C TYR A 114 -5.26 -63.97 -14.79
N GLN A 115 -4.99 -63.13 -15.80
CA GLN A 115 -3.94 -63.40 -16.80
C GLN A 115 -2.52 -63.39 -16.17
N ASN A 116 -2.26 -62.52 -15.19
CA ASN A 116 -1.00 -62.53 -14.46
C ASN A 116 -0.79 -63.86 -13.67
N ALA A 117 -1.83 -64.30 -12.94
CA ALA A 117 -1.75 -65.55 -12.21
C ALA A 117 -1.61 -66.78 -13.16
N GLU A 118 -2.23 -66.73 -14.35
CA GLU A 118 -2.10 -67.75 -15.37
C GLU A 118 -0.66 -67.74 -15.94
N ALA A 119 -0.07 -66.58 -16.26
CA ALA A 119 1.29 -66.44 -16.75
C ALA A 119 2.27 -66.97 -15.71
N ASP A 120 2.20 -66.57 -14.47
CA ASP A 120 3.04 -67.03 -13.38
C ASP A 120 3.05 -68.55 -13.24
N ARG A 121 1.84 -69.14 -13.35
CA ARG A 121 1.66 -70.61 -13.31
C ARG A 121 2.37 -71.31 -14.49
N TYR A 122 2.21 -70.78 -15.73
CA TYR A 122 2.83 -71.38 -16.92
C TYR A 122 4.34 -71.15 -16.94
N GLU A 123 4.86 -70.01 -16.43
CA GLU A 123 6.31 -69.77 -16.28
C GLU A 123 6.90 -70.83 -15.31
N GLY A 124 6.24 -71.11 -14.18
CA GLY A 124 6.68 -72.17 -13.25
C GLY A 124 6.66 -73.56 -13.86
N LEU A 125 5.67 -73.88 -14.72
CA LEU A 125 5.60 -75.18 -15.40
C LEU A 125 6.65 -75.27 -16.53
N ALA A 126 6.95 -74.21 -17.26
CA ALA A 126 7.93 -74.15 -18.33
C ALA A 126 9.38 -74.35 -17.77
N ALA A 127 9.65 -73.80 -16.58
CA ALA A 127 10.92 -74.02 -15.87
C ALA A 127 11.20 -75.53 -15.61
N ASN A 128 10.15 -76.33 -15.50
CA ASN A 128 10.24 -77.78 -15.31
C ASN A 128 10.15 -78.57 -16.60
N GLY A 129 10.18 -77.89 -17.81
CA GLY A 129 10.15 -78.52 -19.11
C GLY A 129 8.82 -79.16 -19.51
N THR A 130 7.70 -78.84 -18.84
CA THR A 130 6.42 -79.52 -18.97
C THR A 130 5.49 -78.84 -20.03
N VAL A 131 5.83 -77.63 -20.47
CA VAL A 131 4.99 -76.81 -21.36
C VAL A 131 5.72 -76.44 -22.65
N PRO A 132 5.08 -76.52 -23.84
CA PRO A 132 5.64 -76.06 -25.10
C PRO A 132 5.90 -74.54 -25.09
N ALA A 133 7.02 -74.05 -25.64
CA ALA A 133 7.43 -72.64 -25.67
C ALA A 133 6.41 -71.70 -26.39
N ASN A 134 5.65 -72.21 -27.35
CA ASN A 134 4.59 -71.45 -28.02
C ASN A 134 3.42 -71.17 -27.07
N ARG A 135 3.06 -72.10 -26.19
CA ARG A 135 1.98 -71.89 -25.21
C ARG A 135 2.36 -70.86 -24.14
N LEU A 136 3.62 -70.87 -23.67
CA LEU A 136 4.07 -69.83 -22.76
C LEU A 136 3.95 -68.45 -23.39
N ARG A 137 4.45 -68.27 -24.63
CA ARG A 137 4.34 -66.98 -25.36
C ARG A 137 2.89 -66.52 -25.55
N GLU A 138 1.95 -67.43 -25.78
CA GLU A 138 0.55 -67.09 -25.91
C GLU A 138 -0.03 -66.50 -24.61
N VAL A 139 0.30 -67.11 -23.46
CA VAL A 139 -0.15 -66.64 -22.15
C VAL A 139 0.54 -65.33 -21.76
N GLU A 140 1.84 -65.16 -22.04
CA GLU A 140 2.56 -63.89 -21.86
C GLU A 140 1.93 -62.77 -22.67
N LEU A 141 1.60 -63.00 -23.93
CA LEU A 141 0.89 -62.05 -24.77
C LEU A 141 -0.50 -61.69 -24.22
N ALA A 142 -1.25 -62.68 -23.73
CA ALA A 142 -2.56 -62.44 -23.11
C ALA A 142 -2.45 -61.58 -21.84
N ARG A 143 -1.42 -61.84 -21.01
CA ARG A 143 -1.07 -61.01 -19.86
C ARG A 143 -0.75 -59.58 -20.29
N ASP A 144 0.15 -59.41 -21.27
CA ASP A 144 0.58 -58.08 -21.73
C ASP A 144 -0.59 -57.26 -22.29
N LEU A 145 -1.51 -57.91 -23.03
CA LEU A 145 -2.77 -57.29 -23.53
C LEU A 145 -3.69 -56.89 -22.38
N ALA A 146 -3.87 -57.74 -21.37
CA ALA A 146 -4.69 -57.42 -20.20
C ALA A 146 -4.12 -56.27 -19.37
N ASP A 147 -2.78 -56.15 -19.29
CA ASP A 147 -2.11 -55.03 -18.62
C ASP A 147 -2.28 -53.73 -19.45
N GLN A 148 -2.33 -53.79 -20.78
CA GLN A 148 -2.67 -52.60 -21.61
C GLN A 148 -4.12 -52.17 -21.36
N ASP A 149 -5.08 -53.12 -21.38
CA ASP A 149 -6.49 -52.80 -21.08
C ASP A 149 -6.65 -52.18 -19.70
N LEU A 150 -5.91 -52.67 -18.70
CA LEU A 150 -5.92 -52.10 -17.37
C LEU A 150 -5.40 -50.65 -17.34
N ARG A 151 -4.30 -50.38 -18.07
CA ARG A 151 -3.77 -48.99 -18.19
C ARG A 151 -4.76 -48.05 -18.90
N GLU A 152 -5.42 -48.52 -19.96
CA GLU A 152 -6.46 -47.77 -20.65
C GLU A 152 -7.64 -47.46 -19.72
N ALA A 153 -8.13 -48.47 -18.98
CA ALA A 153 -9.23 -48.27 -18.04
C ALA A 153 -8.90 -47.32 -16.89
N ARG A 154 -7.66 -47.32 -16.39
CA ARG A 154 -7.17 -46.32 -15.41
C ARG A 154 -7.17 -44.90 -15.98
N ALA A 155 -6.71 -44.74 -17.21
CA ALA A 155 -6.72 -43.45 -17.88
C ALA A 155 -8.14 -42.93 -18.12
N ALA A 156 -9.12 -43.84 -18.40
CA ALA A 156 -10.52 -43.48 -18.55
C ALA A 156 -11.13 -42.97 -17.22
N VAL A 157 -10.76 -43.57 -16.08
CA VAL A 157 -11.21 -43.10 -14.77
C VAL A 157 -10.63 -41.71 -14.47
N MET A 158 -9.34 -41.49 -14.68
CA MET A 158 -8.70 -40.18 -14.46
C MET A 158 -9.35 -39.07 -15.32
N ARG A 159 -9.73 -39.41 -16.57
CA ARG A 159 -10.42 -38.46 -17.42
C ARG A 159 -11.81 -38.13 -16.91
N ALA A 160 -12.58 -39.13 -16.44
CA ALA A 160 -13.92 -38.93 -15.89
C ALA A 160 -13.88 -38.16 -14.55
N GLU A 161 -12.85 -38.37 -13.74
CA GLU A 161 -12.63 -37.61 -12.50
C GLU A 161 -12.33 -36.13 -12.80
N LEU A 162 -11.49 -35.82 -13.80
CA LEU A 162 -11.23 -34.48 -14.25
C LEU A 162 -12.51 -33.78 -14.78
N GLU A 163 -13.34 -34.48 -15.53
CA GLU A 163 -14.62 -33.92 -16.03
C GLU A 163 -15.60 -33.65 -14.88
N LEU A 164 -15.59 -34.45 -13.83
CA LEU A 164 -16.38 -34.19 -12.62
C LEU A 164 -15.81 -32.99 -11.84
N GLU A 165 -14.51 -32.90 -11.68
CA GLU A 165 -13.84 -31.77 -11.02
C GLU A 165 -14.18 -30.44 -11.72
N ARG A 166 -14.17 -30.39 -13.05
CA ARG A 166 -14.52 -29.22 -13.86
C ARG A 166 -15.97 -28.76 -13.68
N THR A 167 -16.85 -29.57 -13.12
CA THR A 167 -18.20 -29.11 -12.76
C THR A 167 -18.25 -28.24 -11.52
N GLN A 168 -17.16 -28.22 -10.73
CA GLN A 168 -16.98 -27.37 -9.57
C GLN A 168 -16.03 -26.24 -9.92
N ILE A 169 -16.52 -25.03 -9.99
CA ILE A 169 -15.71 -23.85 -10.23
C ILE A 169 -15.24 -23.31 -8.88
N VAL A 170 -13.94 -23.40 -8.62
CA VAL A 170 -13.34 -23.03 -7.34
C VAL A 170 -12.47 -21.76 -7.45
N ALA A 171 -12.26 -21.07 -6.33
CA ALA A 171 -11.46 -19.87 -6.26
C ALA A 171 -9.95 -20.18 -6.36
N PRO A 172 -9.22 -19.62 -7.33
CA PRO A 172 -7.76 -19.81 -7.44
C PRO A 172 -6.96 -19.02 -6.39
N PHE A 173 -7.56 -18.00 -5.79
CA PHE A 173 -7.01 -17.16 -4.73
C PHE A 173 -8.14 -16.67 -3.82
N PRO A 174 -7.84 -16.26 -2.57
CA PRO A 174 -8.85 -15.74 -1.67
C PRO A 174 -9.34 -14.38 -2.16
N GLY A 175 -10.65 -14.13 -2.11
CA GLY A 175 -11.19 -12.88 -2.61
C GLY A 175 -12.67 -12.70 -2.38
N ARG A 176 -13.15 -11.52 -2.72
CA ARG A 176 -14.56 -11.18 -2.68
C ARG A 176 -15.16 -11.23 -4.08
N VAL A 177 -16.34 -11.80 -4.21
CA VAL A 177 -17.09 -11.74 -5.45
C VAL A 177 -17.55 -10.30 -5.69
N ALA A 178 -16.97 -9.66 -6.70
CA ALA A 178 -17.31 -8.29 -7.07
C ALA A 178 -18.54 -8.23 -7.98
N GLU A 179 -18.67 -9.22 -8.87
CA GLU A 179 -19.74 -9.26 -9.86
C GLU A 179 -20.11 -10.71 -10.17
N ARG A 180 -21.40 -10.97 -10.33
CA ARG A 180 -21.96 -12.23 -10.82
C ARG A 180 -22.37 -12.05 -12.28
N LEU A 181 -21.81 -12.88 -13.18
CA LEU A 181 -21.98 -12.77 -14.63
C LEU A 181 -22.93 -13.83 -15.20
N ILE A 182 -23.35 -14.81 -14.38
CA ILE A 182 -24.31 -15.86 -14.72
C ILE A 182 -25.25 -16.11 -13.54
N GLN A 183 -26.43 -16.66 -13.81
CA GLN A 183 -27.41 -17.00 -12.77
C GLN A 183 -27.62 -18.50 -12.65
N ALA A 184 -28.03 -18.95 -11.46
CA ALA A 184 -28.47 -20.32 -11.27
C ALA A 184 -29.65 -20.63 -12.21
N GLY A 185 -29.61 -21.80 -12.87
CA GLY A 185 -30.57 -22.21 -13.89
C GLY A 185 -30.12 -21.92 -15.32
N GLU A 186 -29.17 -21.01 -15.55
CA GLU A 186 -28.60 -20.78 -16.88
C GLU A 186 -27.65 -21.90 -17.30
N ILE A 187 -27.40 -21.98 -18.59
CA ILE A 187 -26.43 -22.93 -19.18
C ILE A 187 -25.08 -22.20 -19.35
N SER A 188 -24.05 -22.84 -18.84
CA SER A 188 -22.65 -22.43 -19.05
C SER A 188 -21.95 -23.32 -20.05
N ALA A 189 -20.87 -22.80 -20.65
CA ALA A 189 -19.98 -23.49 -21.56
C ALA A 189 -18.52 -23.14 -21.24
N PRO A 190 -17.54 -23.95 -21.68
CA PRO A 190 -16.14 -23.63 -21.49
C PRO A 190 -15.78 -22.23 -21.99
N GLY A 191 -15.09 -21.45 -21.13
CA GLY A 191 -14.73 -20.06 -21.39
C GLY A 191 -15.78 -19.02 -21.05
N ARG A 192 -17.02 -19.41 -20.65
CA ARG A 192 -18.02 -18.44 -20.19
C ARG A 192 -17.69 -17.95 -18.79
N GLU A 193 -17.58 -16.64 -18.63
CA GLU A 193 -17.34 -15.97 -17.34
C GLU A 193 -18.51 -16.20 -16.37
N ILE A 194 -18.20 -16.56 -15.14
CA ILE A 194 -19.15 -16.88 -14.07
C ILE A 194 -19.23 -15.76 -13.05
N VAL A 195 -18.08 -15.36 -12.48
CA VAL A 195 -17.96 -14.27 -11.55
C VAL A 195 -16.65 -13.50 -11.77
N ARG A 196 -16.61 -12.26 -11.29
CA ARG A 196 -15.37 -11.52 -11.08
C ARG A 196 -14.97 -11.63 -9.62
N LEU A 197 -13.81 -12.23 -9.35
CA LEU A 197 -13.22 -12.41 -8.04
C LEU A 197 -12.08 -11.41 -7.83
N VAL A 198 -12.12 -10.67 -6.73
CA VAL A 198 -11.15 -9.60 -6.44
C VAL A 198 -10.53 -9.84 -5.06
N ASP A 199 -9.22 -9.88 -5.02
CA ASP A 199 -8.44 -9.97 -3.77
C ASP A 199 -8.46 -8.61 -3.06
N ILE A 200 -9.21 -8.53 -1.97
CA ILE A 200 -9.36 -7.29 -1.22
C ILE A 200 -8.35 -7.16 -0.07
N GLU A 201 -7.56 -8.17 0.20
CA GLU A 201 -6.53 -8.17 1.23
C GLU A 201 -5.19 -7.68 0.67
N HIS A 202 -4.77 -8.27 -0.45
CA HIS A 202 -3.52 -7.90 -1.11
C HIS A 202 -3.76 -6.82 -2.17
N LYS A 203 -3.72 -5.58 -1.72
CA LYS A 203 -3.88 -4.39 -2.56
C LYS A 203 -2.54 -3.72 -2.83
N GLU A 204 -2.48 -2.94 -3.87
CA GLU A 204 -1.34 -2.10 -4.22
C GLU A 204 -1.81 -0.77 -4.80
N ALA A 205 -1.02 0.27 -4.61
CA ALA A 205 -1.19 1.50 -5.38
C ALA A 205 -0.24 1.47 -6.58
N VAL A 206 -0.81 1.66 -7.76
CA VAL A 206 -0.05 1.73 -9.01
C VAL A 206 0.08 3.20 -9.42
N ALA A 207 1.31 3.69 -9.51
CA ALA A 207 1.63 5.06 -9.88
C ALA A 207 2.46 5.10 -11.16
N GLN A 208 2.17 6.08 -12.04
CA GLN A 208 2.97 6.38 -13.23
C GLN A 208 3.94 7.51 -12.90
N VAL A 209 5.21 7.19 -12.73
CA VAL A 209 6.24 8.07 -12.17
C VAL A 209 7.15 8.58 -13.28
N PRO A 210 7.54 9.88 -13.32
CA PRO A 210 8.46 10.40 -14.32
C PRO A 210 9.82 9.69 -14.28
N VAL A 211 10.35 9.30 -15.44
CA VAL A 211 11.65 8.62 -15.55
C VAL A 211 12.80 9.42 -14.92
N ALA A 212 12.69 10.74 -14.90
CA ALA A 212 13.71 11.62 -14.33
C ALA A 212 14.00 11.37 -12.85
N ILE A 213 13.04 10.83 -12.08
CA ILE A 213 13.24 10.54 -10.65
C ILE A 213 13.57 9.08 -10.37
N ALA A 214 13.66 8.24 -11.39
CA ALA A 214 14.01 6.80 -11.22
C ALA A 214 15.30 6.56 -10.41
N PRO A 215 16.38 7.37 -10.54
CA PRO A 215 17.60 7.18 -9.76
C PRO A 215 17.46 7.37 -8.23
N PHE A 216 16.34 7.94 -7.78
CA PHE A 216 16.08 8.25 -6.37
C PHE A 216 15.08 7.28 -5.73
N LEU A 217 14.66 6.25 -6.46
CA LEU A 217 13.67 5.28 -5.99
C LEU A 217 14.29 3.90 -5.80
N GLU A 218 13.99 3.29 -4.67
CA GLU A 218 14.44 1.95 -4.34
C GLU A 218 13.26 1.09 -3.87
N VAL A 219 13.32 -0.22 -4.14
CA VAL A 219 12.35 -1.18 -3.61
C VAL A 219 12.50 -1.26 -2.08
N GLY A 220 11.38 -1.22 -1.36
CA GLY A 220 11.36 -1.15 0.11
C GLY A 220 11.34 0.26 0.67
N GLN A 221 11.59 1.28 -0.14
CA GLN A 221 11.52 2.68 0.28
C GLN A 221 10.08 3.07 0.64
N GLU A 222 9.92 3.72 1.80
CA GLU A 222 8.63 4.24 2.27
C GLU A 222 8.23 5.49 1.48
N VAL A 223 7.01 5.49 0.96
CA VAL A 223 6.40 6.65 0.30
C VAL A 223 5.07 6.99 0.97
N THR A 224 4.73 8.26 0.94
CA THR A 224 3.45 8.73 1.49
C THR A 224 2.39 8.71 0.40
N LEU A 225 1.30 8.03 0.68
CA LEU A 225 0.10 8.04 -0.16
C LEU A 225 -1.01 8.84 0.51
N SER A 226 -1.81 9.53 -0.27
CA SER A 226 -2.97 10.30 0.22
C SER A 226 -4.17 10.14 -0.69
N LEU A 227 -5.35 9.99 -0.08
CA LEU A 227 -6.64 10.02 -0.76
C LEU A 227 -7.18 11.46 -0.83
N ALA A 228 -8.15 11.70 -1.69
CA ALA A 228 -8.78 13.01 -1.85
C ALA A 228 -9.50 13.53 -0.58
N ASN A 229 -9.90 12.63 0.32
CA ASN A 229 -10.53 12.96 1.61
C ASN A 229 -9.54 13.39 2.70
N GLY A 230 -8.23 13.47 2.39
CA GLY A 230 -7.17 13.83 3.33
C GLY A 230 -6.59 12.64 4.13
N THR A 231 -7.16 11.45 4.01
CA THR A 231 -6.55 10.25 4.63
C THR A 231 -5.21 9.97 3.97
N SER A 232 -4.18 9.80 4.78
CA SER A 232 -2.84 9.46 4.30
C SER A 232 -2.25 8.30 5.07
N GLN A 233 -1.40 7.51 4.40
CA GLN A 233 -0.62 6.43 5.00
C GLN A 233 0.76 6.33 4.34
N ARG A 234 1.74 5.79 5.06
CA ARG A 234 3.03 5.40 4.51
C ARG A 234 2.98 3.93 4.11
N ALA A 235 3.64 3.63 3.00
CA ALA A 235 3.71 2.27 2.50
C ALA A 235 4.98 2.08 1.66
N PRO A 236 5.58 0.87 1.69
CA PRO A 236 6.82 0.61 0.96
C PRO A 236 6.58 0.41 -0.53
N ILE A 237 7.53 0.83 -1.35
CA ILE A 237 7.60 0.48 -2.76
C ILE A 237 7.83 -1.02 -2.86
N ARG A 238 6.87 -1.75 -3.41
CA ARG A 238 6.96 -3.19 -3.62
C ARG A 238 7.76 -3.56 -4.86
N ALA A 239 7.53 -2.82 -5.94
CA ALA A 239 8.18 -3.08 -7.22
C ALA A 239 8.31 -1.81 -8.04
N ILE A 240 9.40 -1.72 -8.78
CA ILE A 240 9.67 -0.72 -9.80
C ILE A 240 9.77 -1.47 -11.12
N ILE A 241 8.90 -1.12 -12.10
CA ILE A 241 8.92 -1.74 -13.42
C ILE A 241 9.83 -0.90 -14.32
N PRO A 242 11.05 -1.37 -14.68
CA PRO A 242 12.05 -0.58 -15.37
C PRO A 242 11.78 -0.48 -16.89
N VAL A 243 10.52 -0.28 -17.26
CA VAL A 243 10.06 -0.10 -18.63
C VAL A 243 9.31 1.21 -18.70
N GLY A 244 9.98 2.23 -19.28
CA GLY A 244 9.38 3.54 -19.47
C GLY A 244 8.55 3.60 -20.75
N ASP A 245 7.43 4.27 -20.69
CA ASP A 245 6.67 4.66 -21.88
C ASP A 245 7.34 5.85 -22.59
N ALA A 246 7.61 5.72 -23.88
CA ALA A 246 8.36 6.72 -24.65
C ALA A 246 7.56 8.02 -24.87
N VAL A 247 6.24 7.99 -24.80
CA VAL A 247 5.35 9.13 -25.03
C VAL A 247 5.15 9.91 -23.74
N SER A 248 4.70 9.22 -22.67
CA SER A 248 4.47 9.85 -21.36
C SER A 248 5.77 10.09 -20.58
N ARG A 249 6.85 9.39 -20.91
CA ARG A 249 8.13 9.39 -20.17
C ARG A 249 7.95 9.04 -18.71
N THR A 250 7.05 8.10 -18.43
CA THR A 250 6.78 7.57 -17.11
C THR A 250 7.08 6.08 -17.07
N PHE A 251 7.32 5.56 -15.88
CA PHE A 251 7.43 4.13 -15.58
C PHE A 251 6.52 3.79 -14.42
N GLU A 252 6.17 2.52 -14.29
CA GLU A 252 5.23 2.06 -13.28
C GLU A 252 5.94 1.73 -11.97
N VAL A 253 5.40 2.25 -10.87
CA VAL A 253 5.82 1.93 -9.50
C VAL A 253 4.62 1.37 -8.76
N ARG A 254 4.83 0.24 -8.09
CA ARG A 254 3.83 -0.46 -7.28
C ARG A 254 4.18 -0.35 -5.81
N ILE A 255 3.23 0.13 -5.02
CA ILE A 255 3.38 0.40 -3.59
C ILE A 255 2.45 -0.56 -2.86
N ASP A 256 2.96 -1.24 -1.83
CA ASP A 256 2.21 -2.24 -1.09
C ASP A 256 1.14 -1.61 -0.19
N LEU A 257 -0.09 -2.04 -0.36
CA LEU A 257 -1.24 -1.63 0.46
C LEU A 257 -1.91 -2.83 1.13
N THR A 258 -1.18 -3.93 1.33
CA THR A 258 -1.70 -5.12 2.02
C THR A 258 -2.25 -4.74 3.39
N GLY A 259 -3.47 -5.18 3.71
CA GLY A 259 -4.15 -4.88 4.98
C GLY A 259 -4.69 -3.45 5.11
N SER A 260 -4.55 -2.60 4.09
CA SER A 260 -5.14 -1.25 4.11
C SER A 260 -6.67 -1.31 3.96
N ASP A 261 -7.39 -0.39 4.59
CA ASP A 261 -8.85 -0.24 4.46
C ASP A 261 -9.29 0.48 3.17
N TRP A 262 -8.34 0.89 2.34
CA TRP A 262 -8.66 1.60 1.11
C TRP A 262 -9.38 0.69 0.11
N ILE A 263 -10.38 1.25 -0.57
CA ILE A 263 -11.20 0.50 -1.51
C ILE A 263 -10.46 0.38 -2.86
N VAL A 264 -10.46 -0.81 -3.45
CA VAL A 264 -9.98 -1.03 -4.82
C VAL A 264 -10.73 -0.12 -5.80
N GLY A 265 -9.98 0.54 -6.68
CA GLY A 265 -10.53 1.55 -7.59
C GLY A 265 -10.43 3.00 -7.06
N SER A 266 -10.02 3.21 -5.81
CA SER A 266 -9.80 4.55 -5.28
C SER A 266 -8.66 5.27 -5.99
N ALA A 267 -8.87 6.56 -6.26
CA ALA A 267 -7.80 7.45 -6.72
C ALA A 267 -6.99 7.95 -5.52
N ALA A 268 -5.67 7.83 -5.63
CA ALA A 268 -4.72 8.29 -4.63
C ALA A 268 -3.65 9.19 -5.27
N ARG A 269 -2.84 9.81 -4.42
CA ARG A 269 -1.61 10.51 -4.81
C ARG A 269 -0.46 9.93 -4.01
N ALA A 270 0.64 9.66 -4.66
CA ALA A 270 1.88 9.21 -4.05
C ALA A 270 2.94 10.29 -4.11
N ALA A 271 3.63 10.55 -3.00
CA ALA A 271 4.73 11.50 -2.89
C ALA A 271 6.04 10.74 -3.05
N PHE A 272 6.75 10.94 -4.14
CA PHE A 272 8.06 10.32 -4.41
C PHE A 272 9.18 11.33 -4.24
N PRO A 273 10.34 10.95 -3.65
CA PRO A 273 11.50 11.81 -3.62
C PRO A 273 12.02 12.07 -5.04
N ALA A 274 12.38 13.32 -5.31
CA ALA A 274 12.93 13.74 -6.60
C ALA A 274 14.42 14.09 -6.54
N GLU A 275 15.02 13.91 -5.37
CA GLU A 275 16.44 14.09 -5.12
C GLU A 275 16.86 13.21 -3.93
N THR A 276 18.16 13.03 -3.74
CA THR A 276 18.66 12.29 -2.58
C THR A 276 18.32 13.07 -1.29
N PRO A 277 17.68 12.43 -0.30
CA PRO A 277 17.42 13.06 1.00
C PRO A 277 18.70 13.61 1.61
N ARG A 278 18.60 14.79 2.18
CA ARG A 278 19.73 15.44 2.88
C ARG A 278 19.31 15.76 4.29
N LEU A 279 20.21 15.52 5.23
CA LEU A 279 20.02 15.91 6.62
C LEU A 279 20.06 17.45 6.70
N GLN A 280 18.92 18.04 7.06
CA GLN A 280 18.75 19.51 7.11
C GLN A 280 18.07 19.90 8.41
N ALA A 281 18.35 21.14 8.88
CA ALA A 281 17.57 21.72 9.96
C ALA A 281 16.13 21.93 9.46
N ALA A 282 15.17 21.47 10.23
CA ALA A 282 13.75 21.54 9.91
C ALA A 282 12.97 22.12 11.09
N ALA A 283 12.11 23.08 10.81
CA ALA A 283 11.19 23.66 11.77
C ALA A 283 9.75 23.28 11.41
N PRO A 284 8.82 23.22 12.38
CA PRO A 284 7.41 23.14 12.07
C PRO A 284 6.98 24.22 11.10
N TYR A 285 6.08 23.90 10.18
CA TYR A 285 5.67 24.84 9.13
C TYR A 285 5.17 26.18 9.67
N ASP A 286 4.45 26.15 10.80
CA ASP A 286 3.87 27.33 11.46
C ASP A 286 4.95 28.25 12.11
N ALA A 287 6.20 27.77 12.26
CA ALA A 287 7.29 28.58 12.78
C ALA A 287 7.85 29.56 11.75
N VAL A 288 7.63 29.33 10.45
CA VAL A 288 8.18 30.19 9.39
C VAL A 288 7.23 31.32 9.05
N VAL A 289 7.62 32.53 9.40
CA VAL A 289 6.86 33.76 9.13
C VAL A 289 7.36 34.40 7.85
N LEU A 290 6.44 34.62 6.90
CA LEU A 290 6.69 35.35 5.66
C LEU A 290 6.42 36.84 5.87
N ARG A 291 7.42 37.66 5.65
CA ARG A 291 7.31 39.14 5.67
C ARG A 291 7.80 39.72 4.34
N SER A 292 7.59 41.01 4.13
CA SER A 292 8.10 41.71 2.93
C SER A 292 9.65 41.65 2.81
N SER A 293 10.35 41.45 3.92
CA SER A 293 11.80 41.28 4.00
C SER A 293 12.30 39.84 3.76
N GLY A 294 11.37 38.87 3.53
CA GLY A 294 11.72 37.47 3.36
C GLY A 294 11.12 36.54 4.42
N SER A 295 11.56 35.28 4.44
CA SER A 295 11.17 34.28 5.44
C SER A 295 12.06 34.43 6.70
N HIS A 296 11.42 34.35 7.85
CA HIS A 296 12.08 34.45 9.15
C HIS A 296 11.54 33.42 10.12
N VAL A 297 12.33 33.00 11.07
CA VAL A 297 11.93 32.29 12.27
C VAL A 297 12.26 33.14 13.51
N PHE A 298 11.49 32.95 14.58
CA PHE A 298 11.83 33.56 15.87
C PHE A 298 12.39 32.48 16.79
N VAL A 299 13.69 32.53 17.04
CA VAL A 299 14.39 31.64 17.96
C VAL A 299 14.31 32.24 19.37
N VAL A 300 13.95 31.45 20.36
CA VAL A 300 13.88 31.85 21.76
C VAL A 300 15.20 31.46 22.41
N ASP A 301 15.92 32.47 22.93
CA ASP A 301 17.19 32.24 23.64
C ASP A 301 16.98 31.78 25.11
N ALA A 302 18.08 31.59 25.83
CA ALA A 302 18.06 31.14 27.23
C ALA A 302 17.46 32.17 28.20
N ASP A 303 17.38 33.43 27.80
CA ASP A 303 16.82 34.54 28.58
C ASP A 303 15.36 34.82 28.23
N ASP A 304 14.69 33.88 27.48
CA ASP A 304 13.33 33.98 26.97
C ASP A 304 13.09 35.24 26.10
N ILE A 305 14.09 35.58 25.27
CA ILE A 305 14.01 36.68 24.33
C ILE A 305 13.89 36.11 22.93
N ALA A 306 12.89 36.56 22.15
CA ALA A 306 12.69 36.14 20.75
C ALA A 306 13.68 36.91 19.83
N ARG A 307 14.53 36.18 19.13
CA ARG A 307 15.45 36.72 18.12
C ARG A 307 14.96 36.38 16.73
N GLN A 308 14.83 37.39 15.90
CA GLN A 308 14.43 37.20 14.51
C GLN A 308 15.65 36.73 13.70
N VAL A 309 15.58 35.51 13.15
CA VAL A 309 16.61 34.94 12.29
C VAL A 309 16.04 34.82 10.87
N ALA A 310 16.75 35.40 9.91
CA ALA A 310 16.42 35.25 8.51
C ALA A 310 16.75 33.83 8.04
N VAL A 311 15.82 33.18 7.37
CA VAL A 311 16.01 31.82 6.86
C VAL A 311 15.51 31.71 5.43
N VAL A 312 16.09 30.77 4.68
CA VAL A 312 15.58 30.36 3.39
C VAL A 312 14.75 29.11 3.63
N ALA A 313 13.42 29.23 3.39
CA ALA A 313 12.53 28.09 3.48
C ALA A 313 12.72 27.16 2.27
N GLY A 314 13.02 25.91 2.52
CA GLY A 314 13.27 24.88 1.52
C GLY A 314 12.09 23.92 1.35
N VAL A 315 12.41 22.63 1.31
CA VAL A 315 11.48 21.52 1.13
C VAL A 315 10.51 21.40 2.31
N ARG A 316 9.25 21.04 2.01
CA ARG A 316 8.20 20.79 3.02
C ARG A 316 7.84 19.32 3.03
N GLU A 317 7.88 18.72 4.20
CA GLU A 317 7.54 17.30 4.38
C GLU A 317 7.02 17.04 5.80
N GLY A 318 5.90 16.32 5.92
CA GLY A 318 5.40 15.82 7.20
C GLY A 318 5.13 16.91 8.27
N GLY A 319 4.66 18.11 7.87
CA GLY A 319 4.40 19.22 8.78
C GLY A 319 5.62 20.07 9.11
N TYR A 320 6.77 19.73 8.56
CA TYR A 320 8.04 20.47 8.72
C TYR A 320 8.48 21.11 7.40
N VAL A 321 9.29 22.17 7.53
CA VAL A 321 9.96 22.84 6.41
C VAL A 321 11.46 22.88 6.69
N ALA A 322 12.26 22.49 5.71
CA ALA A 322 13.70 22.66 5.78
C ALA A 322 14.02 24.16 5.83
N ILE A 323 14.91 24.55 6.72
CA ILE A 323 15.34 25.94 6.87
C ILE A 323 16.86 26.01 6.75
N ASP A 324 17.31 26.95 5.95
CA ASP A 324 18.75 27.28 5.78
C ASP A 324 18.97 28.69 6.31
N GLY A 325 19.84 28.82 7.31
CA GLY A 325 20.12 30.06 8.00
C GLY A 325 20.96 29.84 9.25
N ASP A 326 21.14 30.88 10.06
CA ASP A 326 21.89 30.82 11.31
C ASP A 326 21.06 30.22 12.45
N VAL A 327 20.70 28.91 12.27
CA VAL A 327 19.87 28.12 13.20
C VAL A 327 20.49 26.75 13.43
N GLU A 328 20.36 26.23 14.64
CA GLU A 328 20.87 24.93 15.03
C GLU A 328 19.74 24.02 15.54
N ALA A 329 19.90 22.70 15.35
CA ALA A 329 19.00 21.72 15.94
C ALA A 329 18.99 21.80 17.47
N GLY A 330 17.82 21.67 18.07
CA GLY A 330 17.61 21.81 19.52
C GLY A 330 17.24 23.23 19.96
N GLN A 331 17.32 24.22 19.07
CA GLN A 331 16.85 25.58 19.38
C GLN A 331 15.34 25.63 19.40
N ARG A 332 14.76 26.39 20.34
CA ARG A 332 13.32 26.65 20.45
C ARG A 332 12.89 27.70 19.42
N VAL A 333 11.90 27.41 18.61
CA VAL A 333 11.30 28.36 17.66
C VAL A 333 9.83 28.59 17.97
N VAL A 334 9.37 29.80 17.78
CA VAL A 334 7.97 30.19 18.00
C VAL A 334 7.09 29.64 16.88
N VAL A 335 6.07 28.84 17.22
CA VAL A 335 5.10 28.27 16.27
C VAL A 335 3.73 28.96 16.32
N SER A 336 3.45 29.72 17.39
CA SER A 336 2.21 30.49 17.49
C SER A 336 2.48 31.81 18.22
N GLY A 337 1.89 32.91 17.74
CA GLY A 337 2.11 34.26 18.26
C GLY A 337 3.25 35.05 17.56
N ALA A 338 3.89 34.44 16.56
CA ALA A 338 5.04 35.04 15.84
C ALA A 338 4.66 36.28 15.00
N GLU A 339 3.39 36.47 14.63
CA GLU A 339 2.94 37.61 13.82
C GLU A 339 3.14 38.94 14.55
N THR A 340 3.01 38.95 15.88
CA THR A 340 3.11 40.16 16.73
C THR A 340 4.50 40.39 17.29
N LEU A 341 5.42 39.45 17.04
CA LEU A 341 6.79 39.54 17.56
C LEU A 341 7.67 40.51 16.73
N SER A 342 8.53 41.19 17.46
CA SER A 342 9.65 41.95 16.90
C SER A 342 10.97 41.42 17.51
N ASP A 343 12.08 41.66 16.83
CA ASP A 343 13.39 41.26 17.32
C ASP A 343 13.67 41.83 18.71
N GLY A 344 14.22 40.98 19.59
CA GLY A 344 14.58 41.36 20.98
C GLY A 344 13.40 41.44 21.96
N ARG A 345 12.20 40.98 21.60
CA ARG A 345 11.03 41.05 22.49
C ARG A 345 11.03 39.89 23.51
N PRO A 346 10.82 40.16 24.81
CA PRO A 346 10.61 39.09 25.80
C PRO A 346 9.37 38.27 25.47
N VAL A 347 9.45 36.96 25.66
CA VAL A 347 8.35 36.02 25.43
C VAL A 347 8.04 35.21 26.70
N GLN A 348 6.81 34.78 26.83
CA GLN A 348 6.37 33.86 27.85
C GLN A 348 5.75 32.62 27.17
N GLU A 349 6.30 31.48 27.47
CA GLU A 349 5.85 30.22 26.88
C GLU A 349 4.54 29.78 27.52
N LEU A 350 3.55 29.45 26.67
CA LEU A 350 2.32 28.77 27.11
C LEU A 350 2.70 27.31 27.43
N GLY A 351 2.53 26.90 28.69
CA GLY A 351 2.64 25.51 29.09
C GLY A 351 1.68 24.61 28.32
N GLU A 352 2.03 23.34 28.17
CA GLU A 352 1.32 22.31 27.36
C GLU A 352 -0.14 22.03 27.80
N ASP A 353 -0.67 22.67 28.84
CA ASP A 353 -1.96 22.37 29.49
C ASP A 353 -3.05 23.46 29.31
N ALA A 354 -3.07 24.19 28.20
CA ALA A 354 -4.14 25.17 27.96
C ALA A 354 -4.82 25.00 26.59
#